data_8483100f8e4593e7ee26c0de922d4565
#
_entry.id   8483100f8e4593e7ee26c0de922d4565
#
_cell.length_a   1.000
_cell.length_b   1.000
_cell.length_c   1.000
_cell.angle_alpha   90.00
_cell.angle_beta   90.00
_cell.angle_gamma   90.00
#
_symmetry.space_group_name_H-M   'P 1'
#
loop_
_entity.id
_entity.type
_entity.pdbx_description
1 polymer ?
#
loop_
_entity_poly.entity_id
_entity_poly.type
_entity_poly.pdbx_seq_one_letter_code
_entity_poly.pdbx_strand_id
1 'polypeptide(L)' 'MDDLLDKQMNGLLEQRKYLYSRSYKEKNLIAKAKLSKEAKALTPDIKVLRSQIKSLDYIR' A
#
# COMPACT_ATOMS: atom_id res chain seq x y z
N MET A 1 -16.29 -13.57 -0.83
CA MET A 1 -15.90 -13.54 0.56
C MET A 1 -14.60 -12.88 0.84
N ASP A 2 -13.66 -12.98 -0.07
CA ASP A 2 -12.38 -12.30 0.10
C ASP A 2 -12.44 -10.86 -0.38
N ASP A 3 -13.64 -10.43 -0.78
CA ASP A 3 -13.82 -9.09 -1.34
C ASP A 3 -13.42 -7.98 -0.38
N LEU A 4 -13.65 -8.19 0.92
CA LEU A 4 -13.28 -7.20 1.91
C LEU A 4 -11.76 -7.05 2.00
N LEU A 5 -11.03 -8.17 2.02
CA LEU A 5 -9.58 -8.13 2.05
C LEU A 5 -9.01 -7.54 0.76
N ASP A 6 -9.60 -7.90 -0.38
CA ASP A 6 -9.20 -7.34 -1.67
C ASP A 6 -9.41 -5.84 -1.70
N LYS A 7 -10.55 -5.36 -1.20
CA LYS A 7 -10.83 -3.94 -1.13
C LYS A 7 -9.84 -3.20 -0.24
N GLN A 8 -9.51 -3.80 0.91
CA GLN A 8 -8.53 -3.21 1.82
C GLN A 8 -7.16 -3.13 1.17
N MET A 9 -6.74 -4.20 0.52
CA MET A 9 -5.45 -4.22 -0.16
C MET A 9 -5.41 -3.21 -1.30
N ASN A 10 -6.47 -3.15 -2.10
CA ASN A 10 -6.55 -2.20 -3.21
C ASN A 10 -6.54 -0.76 -2.71
N GLY A 11 -7.22 -0.48 -1.60
CA GLY A 11 -7.18 0.83 -0.98
C GLY A 11 -5.78 1.24 -0.55
N LEU A 12 -5.04 0.31 0.06
CA LEU A 12 -3.66 0.57 0.47
C LEU A 12 -2.75 0.75 -0.73
N LEU A 13 -2.94 -0.05 -1.78
CA LEU A 13 -2.15 0.08 -2.99
C LEU A 13 -2.38 1.43 -3.67
N GLU A 14 -3.62 1.86 -3.74
CA GLU A 14 -3.95 3.16 -4.32
C GLU A 14 -3.38 4.30 -3.48
N GLN A 15 -3.48 4.20 -2.17
CA GLN A 15 -2.92 5.20 -1.27
C GLN A 15 -1.41 5.29 -1.43
N ARG A 16 -0.74 4.13 -1.50
CA ARG A 16 0.71 4.11 -1.70
C ARG A 16 1.08 4.73 -3.05
N LYS A 17 0.33 4.39 -4.09
CA LYS A 17 0.56 4.95 -5.42
C LYS A 17 0.39 6.47 -5.42
N TYR A 18 -0.65 6.95 -4.73
CA TYR A 18 -0.89 8.38 -4.59
C TYR A 18 0.27 9.07 -3.87
N LEU A 19 0.75 8.50 -2.78
CA LEU A 19 1.85 9.08 -2.02
C LEU A 19 3.15 9.12 -2.83
N TYR A 20 3.45 8.05 -3.57
CA TYR A 20 4.61 8.04 -4.44
C TYR A 20 4.49 9.04 -5.56
N SER A 21 3.30 9.17 -6.14
CA SER A 21 3.04 10.13 -7.18
C SER A 21 3.26 11.57 -6.70
N ARG A 22 2.76 11.88 -5.50
CA ARG A 22 2.97 13.18 -4.88
C ARG A 22 4.44 13.41 -4.55
N SER A 23 5.10 12.37 -4.03
CA SER A 23 6.53 12.44 -3.73
C SER A 23 7.33 12.77 -4.98
N TYR A 24 6.97 12.16 -6.08
CA TYR A 24 7.67 12.36 -7.34
C TYR A 24 7.53 13.81 -7.83
N LYS A 25 6.37 14.42 -7.61
CA LYS A 25 6.10 15.80 -8.04
C LYS A 25 6.61 16.84 -7.06
N GLU A 26 6.95 16.44 -5.85
CA GLU A 26 7.37 17.38 -4.81
C GLU A 26 8.80 17.85 -5.05
N LYS A 27 8.97 19.17 -5.03
CA LYS A 27 10.29 19.79 -5.24
C LYS A 27 11.08 19.94 -3.95
N ASN A 28 10.37 20.04 -2.83
CA ASN A 28 11.03 20.17 -1.53
C ASN A 28 11.52 18.81 -1.07
N LEU A 29 12.84 18.68 -0.85
CA LEU A 29 13.44 17.40 -0.50
C LEU A 29 12.92 16.83 0.82
N ILE A 30 12.63 17.69 1.79
CA ILE A 30 12.10 17.23 3.09
C ILE A 30 10.71 16.67 2.92
N ALA A 31 9.84 17.39 2.21
CA ALA A 31 8.47 16.94 1.95
C ALA A 31 8.48 15.67 1.11
N LYS A 32 9.36 15.60 0.12
CA LYS A 32 9.51 14.43 -0.73
C LYS A 32 9.91 13.21 0.10
N ALA A 33 10.84 13.37 1.01
CA ALA A 33 11.30 12.28 1.87
C ALA A 33 10.17 11.80 2.79
N LYS A 34 9.37 12.74 3.33
CA LYS A 34 8.23 12.38 4.18
C LYS A 34 7.20 11.57 3.41
N LEU A 35 6.83 12.01 2.21
CA LEU A 35 5.85 11.30 1.39
C LEU A 35 6.35 9.91 1.02
N SER A 36 7.61 9.80 0.65
CA SER A 36 8.23 8.52 0.31
C SER A 36 8.23 7.58 1.52
N LYS A 37 8.52 8.11 2.70
CA LYS A 37 8.52 7.33 3.94
C LYS A 37 7.12 6.84 4.27
N GLU A 38 6.10 7.69 4.12
CA GLU A 38 4.72 7.30 4.35
C GLU A 38 4.29 6.19 3.40
N ALA A 39 4.66 6.32 2.12
CA ALA A 39 4.35 5.28 1.14
C ALA A 39 5.00 3.96 1.49
N LYS A 40 6.26 3.99 1.92
CA LYS A 40 6.98 2.77 2.31
C LYS A 40 6.37 2.14 3.56
N ALA A 41 5.81 2.95 4.45
CA ALA A 41 5.19 2.45 5.68
C ALA A 41 3.94 1.61 5.38
N LEU A 42 3.32 1.79 4.23
CA LEU A 42 2.16 0.98 3.82
C LEU A 42 2.56 -0.39 3.29
N THR A 43 3.79 -0.57 2.87
CA THR A 43 4.25 -1.83 2.28
C THR A 43 4.09 -3.03 3.20
N PRO A 44 4.45 -2.97 4.49
CA PRO A 44 4.23 -4.11 5.38
C PRO A 44 2.77 -4.51 5.49
N ASP A 45 1.87 -3.53 5.57
CA ASP A 45 0.44 -3.81 5.68
C ASP A 45 -0.08 -4.49 4.40
N ILE A 46 0.38 -4.02 3.24
CA ILE A 46 0.03 -4.63 1.96
C ILE A 46 0.52 -6.08 1.91
N LYS A 47 1.72 -6.33 2.39
CA LYS A 47 2.27 -7.68 2.43
C LYS A 47 1.46 -8.60 3.33
N VAL A 48 1.02 -8.11 4.48
CA VAL A 48 0.20 -8.89 5.41
C VAL A 48 -1.12 -9.25 4.76
N LEU A 49 -1.81 -8.27 4.15
CA LEU A 49 -3.08 -8.53 3.48
C LEU A 49 -2.92 -9.50 2.32
N ARG A 50 -1.87 -9.33 1.54
CA ARG A 50 -1.59 -10.23 0.41
C ARG A 50 -1.37 -11.65 0.90
N SER A 51 -0.65 -11.80 2.00
CA SER A 51 -0.40 -13.10 2.60
C SER A 51 -1.69 -13.74 3.10
N GLN A 52 -2.57 -12.96 3.71
CA GLN A 52 -3.86 -13.44 4.18
C GLN A 52 -4.74 -13.93 3.03
N ILE A 53 -4.80 -13.15 1.95
CA ILE A 53 -5.57 -13.53 0.77
C ILE A 53 -5.03 -14.82 0.17
N LYS A 54 -3.72 -14.92 0.06
CA LYS A 54 -3.08 -16.12 -0.48
C LYS A 54 -3.34 -17.34 0.39
N SER A 55 -3.34 -17.17 1.71
CA SER A 55 -3.65 -18.25 2.64
C SER A 55 -5.05 -18.76 2.45
N LEU A 56 -6.02 -17.87 2.28
CA LEU A 56 -7.41 -18.25 2.06
C LEU A 56 -7.55 -19.04 0.76
N ASP A 57 -6.91 -18.60 -0.29
CA ASP A 57 -6.93 -19.31 -1.57
C ASP A 57 -6.29 -20.70 -1.44
N TYR A 58 -5.25 -20.81 -0.64
CA TYR A 58 -4.56 -22.07 -0.45
C TYR A 58 -5.41 -23.10 0.30
N ILE A 59 -6.19 -22.63 1.26
CA ILE A 59 -7.04 -23.52 2.07
C ILE A 59 -8.22 -24.04 1.28
N ARG A 60 -8.66 -23.32 0.28
CA ARG A 60 -9.74 -23.79 -0.58
C ARG A 60 -9.29 -24.99 -1.40
#